data_ffe1af7878fd81bb517d6db02f3040e9
#
_entry.id   ffe1af7878fd81bb517d6db02f3040e9
#
_cell.length_a   1.000
_cell.length_b   1.000
_cell.length_c   1.000
_cell.angle_alpha   90.00
_cell.angle_beta   90.00
_cell.angle_gamma   90.00
#
_symmetry.space_group_name_H-M   'P 1'
#
loop_
_entity.id
_entity.type
_entity.pdbx_description
1 polymer ?
#
loop_
_entity_poly.entity_id
_entity_poly.type
_entity_poly.pdbx_seq_one_letter_code
_entity_poly.pdbx_strand_id
1 'polypeptide(L)'
;MGVGEALGFLVAGPHVPAATVGQEPSAIRQARADRMDEIMQTVGASLLGVTMSCARCHNHKFDPVSQQDYTRFYGVMISNRPTTIVVDNQEKQRRHVEAIKQLKPQIKKAFATHWLSQIESLEERLQKVELKERDDSDALSPWLQMKEQGPEAFESYWQGLREHVGRVEAHNRKVKEKAAAYYDLRDPKVAAMFFKTGNGSHLSTQPAGSFALKGEGENVFQGVYPAGVYSHLISDKHAAVMGSPRMTVSGNNLWVRAAGQQAKRRYAVRHYPFGGLLHDDHRLSQTLPVWQSSRKMAIWQGEKIHYEFRTARDVISGPGDERSWWGVSEILMSPEAPQRRGAPLSLWVATPPVDKASLLKAYQTTIQNILNKWMDDIISDDEAEFLGQMLQGNVLNHNIKP
;
A
#
# COMPACT_ATOMS: atom_id res chain seq x y z
N MET A 1 20.01 7.46 19.77
CA MET A 1 20.37 6.90 18.45
C MET A 1 19.88 5.47 18.41
N GLY A 2 19.16 5.09 17.36
CA GLY A 2 18.66 3.73 17.23
C GLY A 2 19.74 2.78 16.72
N VAL A 3 19.66 1.51 17.10
CA VAL A 3 20.60 0.46 16.65
C VAL A 3 20.66 0.35 15.12
N GLY A 4 19.58 0.74 14.42
CA GLY A 4 19.51 0.70 12.94
C GLY A 4 20.50 1.63 12.24
N GLU A 5 20.80 2.81 12.79
CA GLU A 5 21.75 3.75 12.22
C GLU A 5 23.17 3.18 12.23
N ALA A 6 23.53 2.45 13.29
CA ALA A 6 24.82 1.81 13.43
C ALA A 6 25.08 0.72 12.36
N LEU A 7 24.03 0.16 11.73
CA LEU A 7 24.16 -0.84 10.68
C LEU A 7 24.34 -0.23 9.27
N GLY A 8 24.31 1.10 9.13
CA GLY A 8 24.45 1.79 7.84
C GLY A 8 25.75 1.46 7.11
N PHE A 9 26.84 1.23 7.84
CA PHE A 9 28.13 0.87 7.24
C PHE A 9 28.11 -0.46 6.46
N LEU A 10 27.22 -1.39 6.82
CA LEU A 10 27.07 -2.69 6.13
C LEU A 10 26.51 -2.55 4.70
N VAL A 11 25.93 -1.40 4.36
CA VAL A 11 25.34 -1.14 3.05
C VAL A 11 26.07 -0.03 2.30
N ALA A 12 27.12 0.57 2.88
CA ALA A 12 27.85 1.70 2.32
C ALA A 12 29.02 1.32 1.40
N GLY A 13 29.32 0.04 1.26
CA GLY A 13 30.44 -0.43 0.40
C GLY A 13 30.22 -0.25 -1.10
N PRO A 14 31.27 -0.38 -1.93
CA PRO A 14 31.15 -0.35 -3.36
C PRO A 14 30.27 -1.51 -3.85
N HIS A 15 29.42 -1.22 -4.80
CA HIS A 15 28.54 -2.22 -5.39
C HIS A 15 28.78 -2.30 -6.88
N VAL A 16 29.01 -3.49 -7.40
CA VAL A 16 28.90 -3.71 -8.84
C VAL A 16 27.40 -3.65 -9.18
N PRO A 17 26.95 -2.64 -9.93
CA PRO A 17 25.53 -2.55 -10.28
C PRO A 17 25.14 -3.79 -11.07
N ALA A 18 23.98 -4.37 -10.77
CA ALA A 18 23.47 -5.52 -11.53
C ALA A 18 23.36 -5.22 -13.05
N ALA A 19 23.18 -3.95 -13.41
CA ALA A 19 23.21 -3.49 -14.81
C ALA A 19 24.57 -3.66 -15.50
N THR A 20 25.68 -3.66 -14.76
CA THR A 20 27.04 -3.84 -15.30
C THR A 20 27.51 -5.28 -15.32
N VAL A 21 26.87 -6.13 -14.51
CA VAL A 21 27.18 -7.58 -14.44
C VAL A 21 26.47 -8.36 -15.55
N GLY A 22 25.45 -7.77 -16.17
CA GLY A 22 24.59 -8.44 -17.13
C GLY A 22 23.57 -9.39 -16.49
N GLN A 23 22.90 -10.18 -17.30
CA GLN A 23 21.84 -11.10 -16.87
C GLN A 23 22.35 -12.56 -16.72
N GLU A 24 23.64 -12.78 -16.91
CA GLU A 24 24.24 -14.11 -16.81
C GLU A 24 24.20 -14.61 -15.36
N PRO A 25 23.55 -15.76 -15.06
CA PRO A 25 23.37 -16.22 -13.69
C PRO A 25 24.68 -16.45 -12.92
N SER A 26 25.75 -16.84 -13.61
CA SER A 26 27.08 -17.04 -12.99
C SER A 26 27.68 -15.72 -12.53
N ALA A 27 27.63 -14.70 -13.38
CA ALA A 27 28.12 -13.36 -13.08
C ALA A 27 27.32 -12.71 -11.93
N ILE A 28 26.02 -12.89 -11.92
CA ILE A 28 25.14 -12.43 -10.82
C ILE A 28 25.52 -13.11 -9.50
N ARG A 29 25.73 -14.44 -9.50
CA ARG A 29 26.16 -15.15 -8.31
C ARG A 29 27.53 -14.69 -7.81
N GLN A 30 28.46 -14.46 -8.72
CA GLN A 30 29.79 -13.98 -8.37
C GLN A 30 29.73 -12.57 -7.74
N ALA A 31 29.02 -11.64 -8.35
CA ALA A 31 28.86 -10.29 -7.82
C ALA A 31 28.20 -10.28 -6.42
N ARG A 32 27.27 -11.20 -6.17
CA ARG A 32 26.68 -11.39 -4.83
C ARG A 32 27.69 -11.92 -3.82
N ALA A 33 28.50 -12.89 -4.23
CA ALA A 33 29.52 -13.46 -3.35
C ALA A 33 30.58 -12.42 -2.98
N ASP A 34 31.02 -11.62 -3.94
CA ASP A 34 32.02 -10.58 -3.74
C ASP A 34 31.50 -9.48 -2.80
N ARG A 35 30.24 -9.06 -2.97
CA ARG A 35 29.62 -8.11 -2.07
C ARG A 35 29.53 -8.64 -0.64
N MET A 36 29.15 -9.91 -0.44
CA MET A 36 29.08 -10.50 0.88
C MET A 36 30.47 -10.58 1.52
N ASP A 37 31.48 -10.88 0.72
CA ASP A 37 32.87 -10.90 1.17
C ASP A 37 33.32 -9.53 1.65
N GLU A 38 33.04 -8.44 0.93
CA GLU A 38 33.33 -7.06 1.36
C GLU A 38 32.63 -6.69 2.68
N ILE A 39 31.36 -7.05 2.84
CA ILE A 39 30.64 -6.82 4.11
C ILE A 39 31.32 -7.61 5.25
N MET A 40 31.64 -8.87 5.01
CA MET A 40 32.26 -9.74 6.02
C MET A 40 33.66 -9.24 6.41
N GLN A 41 34.45 -8.77 5.45
CA GLN A 41 35.76 -8.12 5.71
C GLN A 41 35.58 -6.87 6.57
N THR A 42 34.61 -6.01 6.26
CA THR A 42 34.33 -4.81 7.00
C THR A 42 33.91 -5.14 8.45
N VAL A 43 33.04 -6.11 8.64
CA VAL A 43 32.61 -6.57 9.99
C VAL A 43 33.79 -7.21 10.73
N GLY A 44 34.56 -8.09 10.08
CA GLY A 44 35.72 -8.75 10.66
C GLY A 44 36.76 -7.75 11.14
N ALA A 45 37.14 -6.80 10.28
CA ALA A 45 38.15 -5.80 10.62
C ALA A 45 37.67 -4.79 11.66
N SER A 46 36.42 -4.27 11.54
CA SER A 46 35.95 -3.19 12.40
C SER A 46 35.41 -3.65 13.76
N LEU A 47 34.82 -4.84 13.88
CA LEU A 47 34.21 -5.33 15.11
C LEU A 47 34.99 -6.43 15.79
N LEU A 48 35.71 -7.28 15.03
CA LEU A 48 36.41 -8.44 15.56
C LEU A 48 37.94 -8.26 15.53
N GLY A 49 38.46 -7.27 14.81
CA GLY A 49 39.89 -7.03 14.67
C GLY A 49 40.64 -8.14 13.90
N VAL A 50 39.91 -8.91 13.06
CA VAL A 50 40.49 -10.03 12.28
C VAL A 50 40.30 -9.80 10.78
N THR A 51 41.23 -10.37 9.98
CA THR A 51 41.12 -10.36 8.52
C THR A 51 40.43 -11.63 8.04
N MET A 52 39.32 -11.52 7.30
CA MET A 52 38.52 -12.68 6.92
C MET A 52 38.69 -13.13 5.47
N SER A 53 39.20 -12.27 4.58
CA SER A 53 39.25 -12.53 3.13
C SER A 53 40.06 -13.77 2.75
N CYS A 54 41.17 -14.05 3.43
CA CYS A 54 41.98 -15.24 3.18
C CYS A 54 41.21 -16.54 3.46
N ALA A 55 40.32 -16.50 4.45
CA ALA A 55 39.51 -17.65 4.86
C ALA A 55 38.43 -18.04 3.83
N ARG A 56 38.23 -17.24 2.79
CA ARG A 56 37.35 -17.59 1.66
C ARG A 56 37.81 -18.85 0.91
N CYS A 57 39.13 -19.03 0.77
CA CYS A 57 39.71 -20.11 -0.04
C CYS A 57 40.40 -21.18 0.81
N HIS A 58 40.98 -20.83 1.94
CA HIS A 58 41.71 -21.74 2.84
C HIS A 58 41.64 -21.22 4.29
N ASN A 59 42.02 -22.04 5.26
CA ASN A 59 42.12 -21.56 6.64
C ASN A 59 43.10 -20.39 6.73
N HIS A 60 42.73 -19.33 7.48
CA HIS A 60 43.59 -18.15 7.63
C HIS A 60 44.92 -18.55 8.28
N LYS A 61 45.99 -17.95 7.78
CA LYS A 61 47.34 -18.35 8.20
C LYS A 61 47.69 -17.89 9.63
N PHE A 62 47.20 -16.71 10.00
CA PHE A 62 47.58 -16.05 11.25
C PHE A 62 46.40 -15.90 12.22
N ASP A 63 45.24 -15.50 11.69
CA ASP A 63 44.03 -15.32 12.50
C ASP A 63 43.34 -16.69 12.73
N PRO A 64 42.67 -16.90 13.88
CA PRO A 64 42.02 -18.17 14.20
C PRO A 64 40.67 -18.31 13.47
N VAL A 65 40.69 -18.13 12.15
CA VAL A 65 39.52 -18.19 11.27
C VAL A 65 39.69 -19.30 10.25
N SER A 66 38.89 -20.34 10.35
CA SER A 66 38.88 -21.41 9.35
C SER A 66 38.01 -21.04 8.13
N GLN A 67 38.21 -21.73 7.00
CA GLN A 67 37.33 -21.64 5.85
C GLN A 67 35.89 -22.04 6.22
N GLN A 68 35.70 -22.94 7.17
CA GLN A 68 34.39 -23.33 7.67
C GLN A 68 33.72 -22.17 8.41
N ASP A 69 34.45 -21.41 9.23
CA ASP A 69 33.91 -20.24 9.94
C ASP A 69 33.54 -19.13 8.96
N TYR A 70 34.35 -18.89 7.93
CA TYR A 70 34.01 -18.00 6.85
C TYR A 70 32.68 -18.41 6.18
N THR A 71 32.53 -19.71 5.83
CA THR A 71 31.32 -20.21 5.17
C THR A 71 30.08 -20.09 6.08
N ARG A 72 30.23 -20.35 7.37
CA ARG A 72 29.15 -20.17 8.36
C ARG A 72 28.74 -18.69 8.47
N PHE A 73 29.73 -17.80 8.56
CA PHE A 73 29.46 -16.36 8.63
C PHE A 73 28.85 -15.84 7.33
N TYR A 74 29.33 -16.29 6.19
CA TYR A 74 28.69 -16.04 4.89
C TYR A 74 27.22 -16.46 4.87
N GLY A 75 26.89 -17.64 5.40
CA GLY A 75 25.51 -18.10 5.55
C GLY A 75 24.61 -17.17 6.37
N VAL A 76 25.15 -16.64 7.48
CA VAL A 76 24.46 -15.64 8.31
C VAL A 76 24.23 -14.35 7.51
N MET A 77 25.28 -13.82 6.88
CA MET A 77 25.19 -12.55 6.17
C MET A 77 24.27 -12.62 4.93
N ILE A 78 24.33 -13.73 4.18
CA ILE A 78 23.46 -13.93 3.03
C ILE A 78 21.98 -14.15 3.38
N SER A 79 21.70 -14.55 4.61
CA SER A 79 20.33 -14.70 5.11
C SER A 79 19.69 -13.37 5.46
N ASN A 80 20.46 -12.31 5.70
CA ASN A 80 19.98 -10.98 5.96
C ASN A 80 19.47 -10.31 4.69
N ARG A 81 18.67 -9.27 4.85
CA ARG A 81 18.24 -8.42 3.74
C ARG A 81 18.48 -6.95 4.06
N PRO A 82 18.99 -6.17 3.13
CA PRO A 82 18.98 -4.74 3.27
C PRO A 82 17.52 -4.23 3.23
N THR A 83 17.22 -3.23 4.03
CA THR A 83 15.92 -2.56 4.05
C THR A 83 16.11 -1.08 4.35
N THR A 84 15.11 -0.27 4.03
CA THR A 84 15.08 1.13 4.46
C THR A 84 14.56 1.19 5.90
N ILE A 85 15.19 2.01 6.73
CA ILE A 85 14.72 2.33 8.08
C ILE A 85 14.51 3.83 8.21
N VAL A 86 13.54 4.24 9.04
CA VAL A 86 13.32 5.64 9.37
C VAL A 86 14.18 6.01 10.56
N VAL A 87 15.04 6.99 10.37
CA VAL A 87 15.98 7.52 11.41
C VAL A 87 15.50 8.82 12.06
N ASP A 88 14.30 9.28 11.73
CA ASP A 88 13.72 10.52 12.25
C ASP A 88 13.42 10.45 13.75
N ASN A 89 13.34 11.63 14.41
CA ASN A 89 13.04 11.70 15.84
C ASN A 89 11.60 11.27 16.16
N GLN A 90 11.48 9.99 16.48
CA GLN A 90 10.20 9.35 16.74
C GLN A 90 9.48 9.91 17.96
N GLU A 91 10.20 10.29 19.00
CA GLU A 91 9.62 10.80 20.24
C GLU A 91 8.92 12.16 20.00
N LYS A 92 9.58 13.07 19.28
CA LYS A 92 9.01 14.36 18.92
C LYS A 92 7.72 14.22 18.09
N GLN A 93 7.70 13.28 17.15
CA GLN A 93 6.55 13.03 16.30
C GLN A 93 5.38 12.35 17.04
N ARG A 94 5.66 11.58 18.10
CA ARG A 94 4.63 10.88 18.89
C ARG A 94 3.92 11.77 19.91
N ARG A 95 4.43 12.96 20.20
CA ARG A 95 3.95 13.82 21.30
C ARG A 95 2.44 14.03 21.34
N HIS A 96 1.78 14.13 20.19
CA HIS A 96 0.35 14.43 20.09
C HIS A 96 -0.50 13.26 19.55
N VAL A 97 0.07 12.11 19.33
CA VAL A 97 -0.61 10.96 18.71
C VAL A 97 -1.81 10.52 19.55
N GLU A 98 -1.66 10.41 20.85
CA GLU A 98 -2.74 9.96 21.73
C GLU A 98 -3.87 11.00 21.83
N ALA A 99 -3.54 12.29 21.87
CA ALA A 99 -4.54 13.35 21.85
C ALA A 99 -5.36 13.33 20.54
N ILE A 100 -4.69 13.15 19.40
CA ILE A 100 -5.37 13.02 18.10
C ILE A 100 -6.29 11.78 18.08
N LYS A 101 -5.83 10.63 18.59
CA LYS A 101 -6.64 9.42 18.66
C LYS A 101 -7.92 9.62 19.50
N GLN A 102 -7.82 10.34 20.63
CA GLN A 102 -8.97 10.65 21.48
C GLN A 102 -9.96 11.60 20.81
N LEU A 103 -9.51 12.51 19.95
CA LEU A 103 -10.36 13.43 19.21
C LEU A 103 -11.05 12.78 18.00
N LYS A 104 -10.44 11.76 17.39
CA LYS A 104 -10.96 11.13 16.16
C LYS A 104 -12.43 10.68 16.27
N PRO A 105 -12.93 10.03 17.33
CA PRO A 105 -14.33 9.66 17.44
C PRO A 105 -15.28 10.86 17.41
N GLN A 106 -14.90 11.97 18.06
CA GLN A 106 -15.70 13.20 18.07
C GLN A 106 -15.72 13.85 16.68
N ILE A 107 -14.57 13.90 16.01
CA ILE A 107 -14.45 14.40 14.63
C ILE A 107 -15.30 13.53 13.68
N LYS A 108 -15.21 12.22 13.80
CA LYS A 108 -16.03 11.27 13.01
C LYS A 108 -17.53 11.58 13.17
N LYS A 109 -18.00 11.69 14.41
CA LYS A 109 -19.39 12.00 14.70
C LYS A 109 -19.81 13.35 14.14
N ALA A 110 -18.97 14.39 14.26
CA ALA A 110 -19.25 15.72 13.73
C ALA A 110 -19.40 15.70 12.21
N PHE A 111 -18.48 15.05 11.48
CA PHE A 111 -18.59 14.91 10.02
C PHE A 111 -19.79 14.09 9.59
N ALA A 112 -20.05 12.93 10.24
CA ALA A 112 -21.22 12.11 9.93
C ALA A 112 -22.53 12.89 10.12
N THR A 113 -22.68 13.61 11.24
CA THR A 113 -23.85 14.44 11.51
C THR A 113 -24.01 15.56 10.48
N HIS A 114 -22.89 16.23 10.11
CA HIS A 114 -22.91 17.28 9.10
C HIS A 114 -23.33 16.73 7.72
N TRP A 115 -22.78 15.59 7.30
CA TRP A 115 -23.16 14.97 6.03
C TRP A 115 -24.62 14.48 6.02
N LEU A 116 -25.13 13.96 7.15
CA LEU A 116 -26.54 13.58 7.30
C LEU A 116 -27.45 14.79 7.14
N SER A 117 -27.10 15.95 7.69
CA SER A 117 -27.92 17.18 7.56
C SER A 117 -27.99 17.70 6.12
N GLN A 118 -27.06 17.27 5.24
CA GLN A 118 -26.99 17.69 3.85
C GLN A 118 -27.63 16.70 2.86
N ILE A 119 -28.25 15.63 3.35
CA ILE A 119 -28.80 14.57 2.48
C ILE A 119 -29.92 15.09 1.56
N GLU A 120 -30.73 16.02 2.00
CA GLU A 120 -31.80 16.59 1.18
C GLU A 120 -31.29 17.36 -0.03
N SER A 121 -30.13 18.03 0.08
CA SER A 121 -29.47 18.76 -1.01
C SER A 121 -28.52 17.88 -1.85
N LEU A 122 -28.59 16.55 -1.72
CA LEU A 122 -27.69 15.61 -2.39
C LEU A 122 -27.78 15.72 -3.92
N GLU A 123 -28.97 15.94 -4.48
CA GLU A 123 -29.17 16.01 -5.93
C GLU A 123 -28.34 17.14 -6.56
N GLU A 124 -28.32 18.31 -5.95
CA GLU A 124 -27.53 19.46 -6.47
C GLU A 124 -26.04 19.14 -6.54
N ARG A 125 -25.52 18.34 -5.59
CA ARG A 125 -24.12 17.92 -5.56
C ARG A 125 -23.83 16.82 -6.56
N LEU A 126 -24.72 15.84 -6.68
CA LEU A 126 -24.62 14.77 -7.67
C LEU A 126 -24.68 15.32 -9.11
N GLN A 127 -25.45 16.38 -9.36
CA GLN A 127 -25.51 17.04 -10.68
C GLN A 127 -24.19 17.69 -11.08
N LYS A 128 -23.40 18.15 -10.13
CA LYS A 128 -22.08 18.80 -10.35
C LYS A 128 -20.94 17.81 -10.52
N VAL A 129 -21.21 16.51 -10.37
CA VAL A 129 -20.16 15.47 -10.50
C VAL A 129 -19.79 15.32 -11.97
N GLU A 130 -18.48 15.44 -12.23
CA GLU A 130 -17.86 15.12 -13.52
C GLU A 130 -16.85 13.98 -13.30
N LEU A 131 -17.01 12.86 -13.99
CA LEU A 131 -15.98 11.84 -14.04
C LEU A 131 -15.06 12.11 -15.23
N LYS A 132 -13.74 12.14 -14.96
CA LYS A 132 -12.72 12.32 -16.00
C LYS A 132 -12.59 11.10 -16.92
N GLU A 133 -12.91 9.91 -16.41
CA GLU A 133 -12.91 8.64 -17.14
C GLU A 133 -14.12 7.81 -16.72
N ARG A 134 -14.68 7.07 -17.67
CA ARG A 134 -15.85 6.20 -17.46
C ARG A 134 -15.36 4.91 -16.79
N ASP A 135 -15.55 4.80 -15.49
CA ASP A 135 -15.26 3.58 -14.74
C ASP A 135 -16.56 3.02 -14.13
N ASP A 136 -17.07 1.95 -14.70
CA ASP A 136 -18.31 1.29 -14.24
C ASP A 136 -18.17 0.71 -12.82
N SER A 137 -16.97 0.65 -12.29
CA SER A 137 -16.71 0.27 -10.90
C SER A 137 -16.81 1.44 -9.91
N ASP A 138 -17.01 2.68 -10.38
CA ASP A 138 -17.16 3.84 -9.51
C ASP A 138 -18.59 3.94 -8.96
N ALA A 139 -18.71 4.30 -7.68
CA ALA A 139 -19.99 4.44 -7.01
C ALA A 139 -20.90 5.53 -7.62
N LEU A 140 -20.32 6.50 -8.34
CA LEU A 140 -21.03 7.58 -9.02
C LEU A 140 -21.43 7.22 -10.46
N SER A 141 -20.90 6.12 -11.01
CA SER A 141 -21.19 5.69 -12.37
C SER A 141 -22.69 5.48 -12.64
N PRO A 142 -23.48 4.85 -11.76
CA PRO A 142 -24.91 4.72 -11.98
C PRO A 142 -25.63 6.06 -12.14
N TRP A 143 -25.31 7.05 -11.33
CA TRP A 143 -25.88 8.39 -11.45
C TRP A 143 -25.54 9.04 -12.79
N LEU A 144 -24.28 9.04 -13.15
CA LEU A 144 -23.78 9.68 -14.36
C LEU A 144 -24.31 9.05 -15.64
N GLN A 145 -24.55 7.74 -15.62
CA GLN A 145 -25.07 7.03 -16.79
C GLN A 145 -26.59 7.09 -16.91
N MET A 146 -27.29 7.15 -15.77
CA MET A 146 -28.75 6.94 -15.75
C MET A 146 -29.57 8.20 -15.49
N LYS A 147 -28.96 9.30 -14.98
CA LYS A 147 -29.69 10.53 -14.62
C LYS A 147 -30.53 11.18 -15.72
N GLU A 148 -30.17 10.95 -17.00
CA GLU A 148 -30.86 11.47 -18.19
C GLU A 148 -31.60 10.37 -18.98
N GLN A 149 -31.65 9.12 -18.47
CA GLN A 149 -32.25 8.00 -19.18
C GLN A 149 -33.70 7.77 -18.74
N GLY A 150 -34.48 7.20 -19.68
CA GLY A 150 -35.86 6.75 -19.40
C GLY A 150 -35.90 5.43 -18.62
N PRO A 151 -37.07 5.06 -18.06
CA PRO A 151 -37.24 3.87 -17.23
C PRO A 151 -36.79 2.56 -17.88
N GLU A 152 -37.02 2.39 -19.22
CA GLU A 152 -36.63 1.18 -19.96
C GLU A 152 -35.11 0.92 -19.91
N ALA A 153 -34.31 1.99 -19.88
CA ALA A 153 -32.85 1.87 -19.79
C ALA A 153 -32.38 1.38 -18.42
N PHE A 154 -33.12 1.64 -17.34
CA PHE A 154 -32.76 1.26 -15.99
C PHE A 154 -32.70 -0.25 -15.78
N GLU A 155 -33.68 -0.99 -16.26
CA GLU A 155 -33.72 -2.45 -16.14
C GLU A 155 -32.51 -3.09 -16.84
N SER A 156 -32.25 -2.71 -18.08
CA SER A 156 -31.13 -3.20 -18.88
C SER A 156 -29.79 -2.84 -18.24
N TYR A 157 -29.64 -1.63 -17.72
CA TYR A 157 -28.44 -1.17 -17.01
C TYR A 157 -28.14 -2.04 -15.78
N TRP A 158 -29.16 -2.24 -14.91
CA TRP A 158 -28.97 -3.01 -13.68
C TRP A 158 -28.72 -4.49 -13.94
N GLN A 159 -29.35 -5.07 -14.98
CA GLN A 159 -29.06 -6.44 -15.39
C GLN A 159 -27.60 -6.57 -15.82
N GLY A 160 -27.13 -5.71 -16.74
CA GLY A 160 -25.76 -5.71 -17.23
C GLY A 160 -24.74 -5.54 -16.10
N LEU A 161 -25.04 -4.68 -15.14
CA LEU A 161 -24.20 -4.40 -13.99
C LEU A 161 -24.08 -5.60 -13.02
N ARG A 162 -25.19 -6.31 -12.74
CA ARG A 162 -25.18 -7.56 -11.95
C ARG A 162 -24.32 -8.64 -12.61
N GLU A 163 -24.50 -8.83 -13.92
CA GLU A 163 -23.70 -9.80 -14.67
C GLU A 163 -22.22 -9.44 -14.65
N HIS A 164 -21.89 -8.15 -14.80
CA HIS A 164 -20.51 -7.66 -14.72
C HIS A 164 -19.90 -7.98 -13.36
N VAL A 165 -20.57 -7.65 -12.25
CA VAL A 165 -20.07 -7.95 -10.90
C VAL A 165 -19.88 -9.43 -10.66
N GLY A 166 -20.85 -10.27 -11.07
CA GLY A 166 -20.73 -11.72 -10.94
C GLY A 166 -19.50 -12.27 -11.70
N ARG A 167 -19.23 -11.75 -12.91
CA ARG A 167 -18.03 -12.10 -13.68
C ARG A 167 -16.75 -11.66 -12.97
N VAL A 168 -16.70 -10.44 -12.46
CA VAL A 168 -15.53 -9.90 -11.74
C VAL A 168 -15.25 -10.68 -10.45
N GLU A 169 -16.26 -11.00 -9.67
CA GLU A 169 -16.11 -11.80 -8.45
C GLU A 169 -15.63 -13.21 -8.74
N ALA A 170 -16.19 -13.88 -9.76
CA ALA A 170 -15.74 -15.20 -10.17
C ALA A 170 -14.30 -15.17 -10.70
N HIS A 171 -13.93 -14.15 -11.48
CA HIS A 171 -12.57 -13.95 -11.95
C HIS A 171 -11.60 -13.74 -10.79
N ASN A 172 -11.89 -12.80 -9.88
CA ASN A 172 -11.02 -12.48 -8.76
C ASN A 172 -10.82 -13.67 -7.81
N ARG A 173 -11.84 -14.50 -7.61
CA ARG A 173 -11.73 -15.73 -6.86
C ARG A 173 -10.72 -16.69 -7.51
N LYS A 174 -10.84 -16.94 -8.81
CA LYS A 174 -9.89 -17.78 -9.56
C LYS A 174 -8.48 -17.23 -9.53
N VAL A 175 -8.31 -15.90 -9.65
CA VAL A 175 -7.00 -15.24 -9.57
C VAL A 175 -6.36 -15.48 -8.21
N LYS A 176 -7.12 -15.35 -7.12
CA LYS A 176 -6.63 -15.60 -5.75
C LYS A 176 -6.30 -17.08 -5.50
N GLU A 177 -7.13 -17.99 -5.96
CA GLU A 177 -6.91 -19.44 -5.84
C GLU A 177 -5.65 -19.91 -6.57
N LYS A 178 -5.34 -19.31 -7.71
CA LYS A 178 -4.16 -19.61 -8.53
C LYS A 178 -2.92 -18.80 -8.15
N ALA A 179 -3.01 -17.93 -7.17
CA ALA A 179 -1.90 -17.08 -6.79
C ALA A 179 -0.75 -17.88 -6.18
N ALA A 180 0.45 -17.63 -6.65
CA ALA A 180 1.67 -18.22 -6.09
C ALA A 180 2.04 -17.64 -4.72
N ALA A 181 1.62 -16.39 -4.45
CA ALA A 181 1.69 -15.76 -3.13
C ALA A 181 0.49 -14.80 -2.98
N TYR A 182 -0.11 -14.81 -1.80
CA TYR A 182 -1.21 -13.90 -1.46
C TYR A 182 -1.05 -13.43 -0.01
N TYR A 183 -1.04 -12.13 0.18
CA TYR A 183 -1.01 -11.48 1.49
C TYR A 183 -2.20 -10.54 1.61
N ASP A 184 -3.14 -10.89 2.47
CA ASP A 184 -4.27 -10.06 2.85
C ASP A 184 -3.94 -9.28 4.11
N LEU A 185 -3.56 -8.00 3.96
CA LEU A 185 -3.18 -7.15 5.08
C LEU A 185 -4.38 -6.66 5.91
N ARG A 186 -5.59 -7.03 5.53
CA ARG A 186 -6.79 -6.85 6.35
C ARG A 186 -6.82 -7.87 7.51
N ASP A 187 -6.08 -8.98 7.36
CA ASP A 187 -5.82 -9.90 8.47
C ASP A 187 -4.62 -9.38 9.30
N PRO A 188 -4.83 -9.05 10.60
CA PRO A 188 -3.76 -8.60 11.50
C PRO A 188 -2.59 -9.59 11.62
N LYS A 189 -2.85 -10.91 11.49
CA LYS A 189 -1.80 -11.94 11.55
C LYS A 189 -0.88 -11.86 10.34
N VAL A 190 -1.44 -11.64 9.15
CA VAL A 190 -0.68 -11.44 7.92
C VAL A 190 0.10 -10.13 7.99
N ALA A 191 -0.55 -9.04 8.39
CA ALA A 191 0.10 -7.75 8.54
C ALA A 191 1.26 -7.76 9.57
N ALA A 192 1.19 -8.59 10.61
CA ALA A 192 2.25 -8.77 11.60
C ALA A 192 3.52 -9.41 11.02
N MET A 193 3.43 -10.12 9.89
CA MET A 193 4.59 -10.72 9.21
C MET A 193 5.46 -9.68 8.50
N PHE A 194 4.96 -8.46 8.30
CA PHE A 194 5.65 -7.40 7.59
C PHE A 194 6.57 -6.62 8.51
N PHE A 195 7.80 -6.36 8.05
CA PHE A 195 8.71 -5.43 8.71
C PHE A 195 8.17 -4.01 8.61
N LYS A 196 8.29 -3.24 9.69
CA LYS A 196 7.76 -1.88 9.75
C LYS A 196 8.70 -0.97 10.53
N THR A 197 8.86 0.26 10.04
CA THR A 197 9.65 1.30 10.72
C THR A 197 9.08 2.69 10.47
N GLY A 198 9.32 3.61 11.37
CA GLY A 198 8.83 4.99 11.31
C GLY A 198 7.58 5.23 12.15
N ASN A 199 7.19 6.48 12.27
CA ASN A 199 6.07 6.93 13.11
C ASN A 199 4.71 6.99 12.39
N GLY A 200 4.68 6.95 11.07
CA GLY A 200 3.47 6.65 10.31
C GLY A 200 2.94 5.26 10.66
N SER A 201 3.59 4.62 11.56
CA SER A 201 3.55 3.21 11.86
C SER A 201 2.71 2.85 13.08
N HIS A 202 1.58 3.44 13.28
CA HIS A 202 0.52 2.63 13.84
C HIS A 202 0.11 1.60 12.76
N LEU A 203 1.13 0.96 12.16
CA LEU A 203 1.10 0.07 11.01
C LEU A 203 0.55 -1.32 11.40
N SER A 204 -0.42 -1.35 12.28
CA SER A 204 -1.35 -2.46 12.43
C SER A 204 -2.42 -2.36 11.35
N THR A 205 -3.05 -3.45 11.05
CA THR A 205 -4.28 -3.47 10.27
C THR A 205 -5.30 -2.53 10.89
N GLN A 206 -5.85 -1.66 10.07
CA GLN A 206 -6.92 -0.75 10.46
C GLN A 206 -8.24 -1.27 9.93
N PRO A 207 -9.34 -1.14 10.69
CA PRO A 207 -10.66 -1.57 10.24
C PRO A 207 -11.17 -0.69 9.10
N ALA A 208 -12.15 -1.22 8.36
CA ALA A 208 -12.92 -0.42 7.41
C ALA A 208 -13.54 0.80 8.10
N GLY A 209 -13.63 1.91 7.36
CA GLY A 209 -14.09 3.18 7.92
C GLY A 209 -13.03 4.00 8.64
N SER A 210 -11.79 3.51 8.72
CA SER A 210 -10.67 4.32 9.16
C SER A 210 -10.50 5.55 8.28
N PHE A 211 -10.19 6.71 8.86
CA PHE A 211 -10.13 7.96 8.13
C PHE A 211 -8.88 8.77 8.48
N ALA A 212 -8.50 9.66 7.57
CA ALA A 212 -7.38 10.57 7.75
C ALA A 212 -7.82 12.04 7.66
N LEU A 213 -7.09 12.89 8.35
CA LEU A 213 -7.27 14.34 8.34
C LEU A 213 -6.04 15.01 7.73
N LYS A 214 -6.24 16.12 7.01
CA LYS A 214 -5.16 17.00 6.59
C LYS A 214 -4.85 17.98 7.72
N GLY A 215 -3.57 18.14 8.03
CA GLY A 215 -3.14 19.10 9.04
C GLY A 215 -3.04 20.55 8.54
N GLU A 216 -3.33 20.81 7.25
CA GLU A 216 -3.24 22.13 6.62
C GLU A 216 -4.22 22.25 5.45
N GLY A 217 -4.64 23.49 5.13
CA GLY A 217 -5.52 23.81 4.04
C GLY A 217 -7.00 23.82 4.44
N GLU A 218 -7.86 24.19 3.47
CA GLU A 218 -9.29 24.31 3.71
C GLU A 218 -9.99 22.93 3.84
N ASN A 219 -9.44 21.90 3.19
CA ASN A 219 -10.01 20.55 3.21
C ASN A 219 -9.42 19.73 4.37
N VAL A 220 -10.06 19.78 5.51
CA VAL A 220 -9.60 19.10 6.73
C VAL A 220 -9.75 17.58 6.64
N PHE A 221 -10.81 17.09 6.01
CA PHE A 221 -11.08 15.66 5.89
C PHE A 221 -10.41 15.09 4.63
N GLN A 222 -9.50 14.14 4.80
CA GLN A 222 -8.74 13.60 3.65
C GLN A 222 -9.46 12.45 2.96
N GLY A 223 -10.03 11.51 3.70
CA GLY A 223 -10.75 10.36 3.14
C GLY A 223 -11.11 9.31 4.16
N VAL A 224 -12.04 8.42 3.77
CA VAL A 224 -12.42 7.19 4.46
C VAL A 224 -11.89 6.02 3.65
N TYR A 225 -11.37 5.01 4.32
CA TYR A 225 -10.64 3.91 3.70
C TYR A 225 -11.22 2.54 4.07
N PRO A 226 -11.19 1.54 3.16
CA PRO A 226 -11.43 0.14 3.49
C PRO A 226 -10.36 -0.40 4.46
N ALA A 227 -10.55 -1.59 5.00
CA ALA A 227 -9.57 -2.22 5.89
C ALA A 227 -8.22 -2.39 5.20
N GLY A 228 -7.13 -2.23 5.95
CA GLY A 228 -5.76 -2.30 5.45
C GLY A 228 -4.74 -1.67 6.38
N VAL A 229 -3.52 -1.51 5.90
CA VAL A 229 -2.43 -0.85 6.60
C VAL A 229 -2.17 0.52 5.96
N TYR A 230 -2.23 1.58 6.75
CA TYR A 230 -2.12 2.97 6.27
C TYR A 230 -1.11 3.76 7.08
N SER A 231 -0.23 4.51 6.41
CA SER A 231 0.85 5.26 7.07
C SER A 231 0.44 6.64 7.59
N HIS A 232 -0.73 7.16 7.25
CA HIS A 232 -1.09 8.57 7.42
C HIS A 232 -2.32 8.85 8.27
N LEU A 233 -2.94 7.84 8.86
CA LEU A 233 -4.20 8.04 9.60
C LEU A 233 -4.08 9.01 10.79
N ILE A 234 -2.87 9.27 11.25
CA ILE A 234 -2.58 10.28 12.26
C ILE A 234 -1.98 11.54 11.61
N SER A 235 -1.02 11.38 10.71
CA SER A 235 -0.40 12.48 9.98
C SER A 235 0.31 11.98 8.72
N ASP A 236 0.11 12.69 7.61
CA ASP A 236 0.83 12.49 6.35
C ASP A 236 2.26 13.07 6.34
N LYS A 237 2.68 13.69 7.47
CA LYS A 237 4.05 14.14 7.71
C LYS A 237 4.95 13.05 8.29
N HIS A 238 4.38 11.95 8.78
CA HIS A 238 5.16 10.89 9.39
C HIS A 238 5.82 10.00 8.34
N ALA A 239 7.12 9.83 8.46
CA ALA A 239 7.86 8.85 7.68
C ALA A 239 7.44 7.42 8.07
N ALA A 240 7.30 6.56 7.06
CA ALA A 240 6.89 5.17 7.26
C ALA A 240 7.41 4.27 6.14
N VAL A 241 7.98 3.14 6.54
CA VAL A 241 8.41 2.08 5.64
C VAL A 241 7.78 0.76 6.08
N MET A 242 7.25 0.01 5.14
CA MET A 242 6.76 -1.35 5.35
C MET A 242 7.36 -2.28 4.30
N GLY A 243 7.97 -3.37 4.74
CA GLY A 243 8.56 -4.40 3.88
C GLY A 243 7.89 -5.76 4.06
N SER A 244 7.53 -6.42 2.95
CA SER A 244 6.91 -7.74 2.96
C SER A 244 7.87 -8.82 3.45
N PRO A 245 7.37 -9.99 3.86
CA PRO A 245 8.14 -11.22 3.89
C PRO A 245 8.80 -11.48 2.53
N ARG A 246 9.82 -12.33 2.51
CA ARG A 246 10.41 -12.80 1.25
C ARG A 246 9.45 -13.69 0.51
N MET A 247 9.32 -13.48 -0.79
CA MET A 247 8.55 -14.31 -1.71
C MET A 247 9.43 -14.73 -2.88
N THR A 248 9.23 -15.94 -3.39
CA THR A 248 9.91 -16.42 -4.61
C THR A 248 9.10 -15.97 -5.82
N VAL A 249 9.76 -15.37 -6.79
CA VAL A 249 9.11 -14.98 -8.04
C VAL A 249 8.77 -16.26 -8.83
N SER A 250 7.50 -16.55 -8.97
CA SER A 250 6.97 -17.71 -9.69
C SER A 250 5.95 -17.34 -10.77
N GLY A 251 5.84 -16.05 -11.09
CA GLY A 251 4.93 -15.52 -12.08
C GLY A 251 5.44 -14.21 -12.68
N ASN A 252 4.77 -13.73 -13.70
CA ASN A 252 5.21 -12.57 -14.45
C ASN A 252 4.82 -11.23 -13.81
N ASN A 253 3.86 -11.22 -12.89
CA ASN A 253 3.32 -10.00 -12.31
C ASN A 253 3.09 -10.12 -10.81
N LEU A 254 3.43 -9.06 -10.11
CA LEU A 254 3.04 -8.81 -8.73
C LEU A 254 2.00 -7.69 -8.72
N TRP A 255 0.86 -7.95 -8.13
CA TRP A 255 -0.26 -7.03 -8.03
C TRP A 255 -0.37 -6.55 -6.59
N VAL A 256 -0.58 -5.25 -6.42
CA VAL A 256 -0.81 -4.65 -5.10
C VAL A 256 -2.06 -3.79 -5.15
N ARG A 257 -2.94 -3.96 -4.17
CA ARG A 257 -4.08 -3.07 -3.96
C ARG A 257 -3.65 -1.98 -3.00
N ALA A 258 -3.29 -0.83 -3.56
CA ALA A 258 -2.64 0.24 -2.83
C ALA A 258 -3.15 1.62 -3.22
N ALA A 259 -3.01 2.55 -2.28
CA ALA A 259 -3.25 3.98 -2.43
C ALA A 259 -2.02 4.76 -1.94
N GLY A 260 -1.95 6.04 -2.25
CA GLY A 260 -0.91 6.92 -1.68
C GLY A 260 -0.79 8.25 -2.39
N GLN A 261 -0.06 9.14 -1.76
CA GLN A 261 0.30 10.43 -2.31
C GLN A 261 1.79 10.64 -2.12
N GLN A 262 2.52 10.93 -3.19
CA GLN A 262 3.98 11.17 -3.19
C GLN A 262 4.81 10.00 -2.59
N ALA A 263 4.18 8.89 -2.24
CA ALA A 263 4.84 7.71 -1.74
C ALA A 263 5.31 6.80 -2.88
N LYS A 264 6.19 5.89 -2.57
CA LYS A 264 6.74 4.95 -3.53
C LYS A 264 6.57 3.51 -3.06
N ARG A 265 6.41 2.62 -4.02
CA ARG A 265 6.48 1.18 -3.85
C ARG A 265 7.58 0.61 -4.73
N ARG A 266 8.28 -0.40 -4.23
CA ARG A 266 9.31 -1.11 -5.00
C ARG A 266 9.39 -2.57 -4.57
N TYR A 267 9.96 -3.40 -5.43
CA TYR A 267 10.50 -4.68 -5.00
C TYR A 267 12.02 -4.62 -4.94
N ALA A 268 12.60 -5.34 -4.01
CA ALA A 268 14.02 -5.53 -3.90
C ALA A 268 14.35 -7.01 -4.07
N VAL A 269 15.22 -7.30 -5.02
CA VAL A 269 15.69 -8.66 -5.29
C VAL A 269 16.76 -9.01 -4.27
N ARG A 270 16.75 -10.25 -3.79
CA ARG A 270 17.70 -10.76 -2.81
C ARG A 270 19.14 -10.36 -3.17
N HIS A 271 19.83 -9.74 -2.24
CA HIS A 271 21.25 -9.33 -2.33
C HIS A 271 21.60 -8.32 -3.42
N TYR A 272 20.63 -7.70 -4.08
CA TYR A 272 20.90 -6.57 -4.95
C TYR A 272 20.92 -5.25 -4.17
N PRO A 273 21.82 -4.31 -4.52
CA PRO A 273 21.84 -3.01 -3.88
C PRO A 273 20.55 -2.23 -4.18
N PHE A 274 20.16 -1.39 -3.24
CA PHE A 274 19.07 -0.45 -3.47
C PHE A 274 19.53 0.65 -4.42
N GLY A 275 18.80 0.85 -5.49
CA GLY A 275 19.06 1.88 -6.48
C GLY A 275 19.44 1.30 -7.86
N GLY A 276 19.05 2.01 -8.90
CA GLY A 276 19.30 1.67 -10.29
C GLY A 276 18.08 1.21 -11.07
N LEU A 277 18.23 1.06 -12.36
CA LEU A 277 17.17 0.80 -13.36
C LEU A 277 16.45 -0.56 -13.21
N LEU A 278 16.95 -1.44 -12.36
CA LEU A 278 16.43 -2.81 -12.20
C LEU A 278 15.35 -2.93 -11.11
N HIS A 279 15.17 -1.89 -10.29
CA HIS A 279 14.13 -1.87 -9.28
C HIS A 279 12.91 -1.11 -9.80
N ASP A 280 11.77 -1.77 -9.71
CA ASP A 280 10.49 -1.19 -10.08
C ASP A 280 10.06 -0.20 -8.97
N ASP A 281 10.53 1.04 -9.07
CA ASP A 281 10.23 2.11 -8.11
C ASP A 281 9.08 2.94 -8.64
N HIS A 282 7.86 2.57 -8.28
CA HIS A 282 6.63 3.23 -8.72
C HIS A 282 6.08 4.20 -7.70
N ARG A 283 5.67 5.36 -8.18
CA ARG A 283 4.96 6.35 -7.37
C ARG A 283 3.51 5.93 -7.15
N LEU A 284 3.03 6.12 -5.94
CA LEU A 284 1.63 5.98 -5.59
C LEU A 284 0.95 7.36 -5.69
N SER A 285 -0.14 7.42 -6.45
CA SER A 285 -0.89 8.66 -6.71
C SER A 285 -2.41 8.50 -6.55
N GLN A 286 -2.88 7.30 -6.22
CA GLN A 286 -4.30 7.01 -6.06
C GLN A 286 -4.75 7.29 -4.64
N THR A 287 -5.87 7.98 -4.46
CA THR A 287 -6.41 8.34 -3.15
C THR A 287 -7.18 7.22 -2.46
N LEU A 288 -7.67 6.23 -3.21
CA LEU A 288 -8.25 4.98 -2.70
C LEU A 288 -7.45 3.78 -3.20
N PRO A 289 -7.44 2.65 -2.46
CA PRO A 289 -6.72 1.46 -2.88
C PRO A 289 -7.25 0.87 -4.18
N VAL A 290 -6.40 0.84 -5.21
CA VAL A 290 -6.67 0.21 -6.49
C VAL A 290 -5.59 -0.81 -6.81
N TRP A 291 -5.92 -1.80 -7.66
CA TRP A 291 -4.97 -2.78 -8.12
C TRP A 291 -3.95 -2.16 -9.08
N GLN A 292 -2.69 -2.36 -8.79
CA GLN A 292 -1.56 -1.86 -9.57
C GLN A 292 -0.55 -2.99 -9.78
N SER A 293 0.00 -3.10 -10.98
CA SER A 293 1.01 -4.12 -11.29
C SER A 293 2.44 -3.60 -11.06
N SER A 294 3.32 -4.49 -10.63
CA SER A 294 4.76 -4.35 -10.82
C SER A 294 5.16 -5.16 -12.05
N ARG A 295 5.72 -4.47 -13.04
CA ARG A 295 6.14 -5.04 -14.32
C ARG A 295 7.56 -5.62 -14.22
N LYS A 296 7.96 -6.39 -15.23
CA LYS A 296 9.32 -6.94 -15.37
C LYS A 296 9.70 -8.01 -14.34
N MET A 297 8.72 -8.69 -13.74
CA MET A 297 9.00 -9.77 -12.79
C MET A 297 9.57 -11.02 -13.46
N ALA A 298 9.32 -11.22 -14.75
CA ALA A 298 9.77 -12.40 -15.50
C ALA A 298 11.30 -12.59 -15.49
N ILE A 299 12.08 -11.50 -15.49
CA ILE A 299 13.55 -11.56 -15.43
C ILE A 299 14.08 -12.05 -14.08
N TRP A 300 13.24 -12.06 -13.05
CA TRP A 300 13.58 -12.49 -11.71
C TRP A 300 12.99 -13.85 -11.33
N GLN A 301 12.54 -14.62 -12.32
CA GLN A 301 11.96 -15.95 -12.11
C GLN A 301 12.85 -16.84 -11.25
N GLY A 302 12.29 -17.41 -10.17
CA GLY A 302 13.00 -18.21 -9.20
C GLY A 302 13.78 -17.42 -8.14
N GLU A 303 13.96 -16.12 -8.31
CA GLU A 303 14.63 -15.27 -7.33
C GLU A 303 13.72 -14.94 -6.14
N LYS A 304 14.35 -14.69 -4.98
CA LYS A 304 13.65 -14.21 -3.80
C LYS A 304 13.62 -12.68 -3.79
N ILE A 305 12.44 -12.14 -3.66
CA ILE A 305 12.21 -10.70 -3.54
C ILE A 305 11.51 -10.38 -2.23
N HIS A 306 11.57 -9.11 -1.81
CA HIS A 306 10.61 -8.52 -0.89
C HIS A 306 10.09 -7.21 -1.48
N TYR A 307 8.90 -6.83 -1.06
CA TYR A 307 8.21 -5.64 -1.56
C TYR A 307 8.17 -4.58 -0.47
N GLU A 308 8.49 -3.34 -0.83
CA GLU A 308 8.54 -2.22 0.12
C GLU A 308 7.61 -1.09 -0.29
N PHE A 309 6.97 -0.49 0.71
CA PHE A 309 6.23 0.76 0.63
C PHE A 309 6.94 1.78 1.49
N ARG A 310 7.16 2.98 0.96
CA ARG A 310 7.90 4.04 1.65
C ARG A 310 7.35 5.42 1.34
N THR A 311 7.38 6.29 2.32
CA THR A 311 7.05 7.70 2.18
C THR A 311 8.17 8.46 1.45
N ALA A 312 7.89 9.68 0.95
CA ALA A 312 8.86 10.47 0.17
C ALA A 312 10.11 10.84 0.98
N ARG A 313 10.00 10.99 2.30
CA ARG A 313 11.15 11.31 3.18
C ARG A 313 12.23 10.24 3.19
N ASP A 314 11.90 9.03 2.81
CA ASP A 314 12.82 7.89 2.76
C ASP A 314 13.45 7.71 1.38
N VAL A 315 13.32 8.70 0.49
CA VAL A 315 13.87 8.69 -0.85
C VAL A 315 15.07 9.64 -0.90
N ILE A 316 16.24 9.11 -1.25
CA ILE A 316 17.53 9.83 -1.25
C ILE A 316 17.52 11.09 -2.16
N SER A 317 16.62 11.19 -3.13
CA SER A 317 16.57 12.24 -4.15
C SER A 317 15.28 13.08 -4.15
N GLY A 318 14.48 13.04 -3.09
CA GLY A 318 13.24 13.80 -3.00
C GLY A 318 13.36 15.02 -2.10
N PRO A 319 12.60 16.10 -2.32
CA PRO A 319 12.48 17.20 -1.36
C PRO A 319 11.89 16.67 -0.04
N GLY A 320 12.59 16.90 1.07
CA GLY A 320 12.32 16.29 2.38
C GLY A 320 11.07 16.76 3.11
N ASP A 321 10.32 17.72 2.55
CA ASP A 321 9.17 18.35 3.21
C ASP A 321 7.81 17.99 2.61
N GLU A 322 7.77 17.11 1.61
CA GLU A 322 6.51 16.74 0.99
C GLU A 322 5.66 15.85 1.90
N ARG A 323 4.39 16.19 2.00
CA ARG A 323 3.39 15.32 2.61
C ARG A 323 3.25 14.06 1.76
N SER A 324 3.48 12.94 2.38
CA SER A 324 3.55 11.66 1.69
C SER A 324 2.94 10.56 2.52
N TRP A 325 2.16 9.69 1.86
CA TRP A 325 1.55 8.56 2.54
C TRP A 325 1.28 7.40 1.57
N TRP A 326 1.17 6.23 2.12
CA TRP A 326 0.75 5.01 1.44
C TRP A 326 -0.28 4.24 2.27
N GLY A 327 -1.13 3.48 1.59
CA GLY A 327 -2.05 2.52 2.15
C GLY A 327 -2.06 1.26 1.31
N VAL A 328 -2.18 0.09 1.95
CA VAL A 328 -2.14 -1.21 1.27
C VAL A 328 -3.11 -2.16 1.94
N SER A 329 -3.90 -2.86 1.13
CA SER A 329 -4.83 -3.89 1.62
C SER A 329 -4.45 -5.30 1.19
N GLU A 330 -3.93 -5.49 -0.04
CA GLU A 330 -3.64 -6.82 -0.57
C GLU A 330 -2.39 -6.80 -1.46
N ILE A 331 -1.61 -7.89 -1.43
CA ILE A 331 -0.47 -8.15 -2.31
C ILE A 331 -0.63 -9.55 -2.88
N LEU A 332 -0.48 -9.69 -4.19
CA LEU A 332 -0.80 -10.92 -4.91
C LEU A 332 0.21 -11.17 -6.02
N MET A 333 0.76 -12.39 -6.12
CA MET A 333 1.57 -12.82 -7.25
C MET A 333 0.74 -13.75 -8.14
N SER A 334 0.32 -13.25 -9.29
CA SER A 334 -0.53 -13.98 -10.24
C SER A 334 -0.26 -13.57 -11.67
N PRO A 335 -0.38 -14.47 -12.66
CA PRO A 335 -0.28 -14.14 -14.07
C PRO A 335 -1.41 -13.21 -14.54
N GLU A 336 -2.59 -13.32 -13.94
CA GLU A 336 -3.78 -12.54 -14.28
C GLU A 336 -3.99 -11.39 -13.30
N ALA A 337 -4.48 -10.25 -13.83
CA ALA A 337 -4.80 -9.07 -13.03
C ALA A 337 -6.11 -9.30 -12.23
N PRO A 338 -6.12 -9.00 -10.92
CA PRO A 338 -7.39 -8.82 -10.25
C PRO A 338 -8.13 -7.61 -10.84
N GLN A 339 -9.43 -7.72 -10.96
CA GLN A 339 -10.29 -6.66 -11.47
C GLN A 339 -10.91 -5.86 -10.33
N ARG A 340 -11.20 -4.58 -10.56
CA ARG A 340 -11.90 -3.76 -9.58
C ARG A 340 -13.36 -4.20 -9.51
N ARG A 341 -13.82 -4.50 -8.31
CA ARG A 341 -15.22 -4.80 -8.03
C ARG A 341 -15.97 -3.49 -7.80
N GLY A 342 -16.98 -3.18 -8.55
CA GLY A 342 -17.78 -1.99 -8.32
C GLY A 342 -18.34 -1.94 -6.88
N ALA A 343 -18.03 -0.88 -6.15
CA ALA A 343 -18.29 -0.78 -4.71
C ALA A 343 -19.78 -0.81 -4.31
N PRO A 344 -20.73 -0.23 -5.06
CA PRO A 344 -22.09 -0.06 -4.51
C PRO A 344 -23.10 -1.09 -4.97
N LEU A 345 -22.76 -2.01 -5.86
CA LEU A 345 -23.75 -2.87 -6.49
C LEU A 345 -24.45 -3.84 -5.55
N SER A 346 -23.70 -4.39 -4.59
CA SER A 346 -24.27 -5.23 -3.54
C SER A 346 -25.29 -4.47 -2.67
N LEU A 347 -25.16 -3.13 -2.58
CA LEU A 347 -26.07 -2.29 -1.80
C LEU A 347 -27.43 -2.06 -2.49
N TRP A 348 -27.48 -2.14 -3.84
CA TRP A 348 -28.71 -1.86 -4.62
C TRP A 348 -29.30 -3.07 -5.32
N VAL A 349 -28.68 -4.24 -5.21
CA VAL A 349 -29.14 -5.47 -5.89
C VAL A 349 -30.52 -5.92 -5.41
N ALA A 350 -30.85 -5.71 -4.16
CA ALA A 350 -32.13 -6.18 -3.60
C ALA A 350 -33.34 -5.40 -4.16
N THR A 351 -33.19 -4.10 -4.40
CA THR A 351 -34.24 -3.22 -4.94
C THR A 351 -33.60 -2.22 -5.91
N PRO A 352 -33.41 -2.62 -7.18
CA PRO A 352 -32.75 -1.75 -8.15
C PRO A 352 -33.65 -0.52 -8.45
N PRO A 353 -33.03 0.67 -8.54
CA PRO A 353 -33.74 1.85 -9.01
C PRO A 353 -34.31 1.67 -10.42
N VAL A 354 -35.49 2.21 -10.64
CA VAL A 354 -36.22 2.08 -11.92
C VAL A 354 -36.34 3.41 -12.68
N ASP A 355 -35.97 4.51 -12.04
CA ASP A 355 -35.96 5.86 -12.61
C ASP A 355 -34.99 6.76 -11.82
N LYS A 356 -34.81 8.00 -12.30
CA LYS A 356 -33.96 9.01 -11.66
C LYS A 356 -34.34 9.29 -10.20
N ALA A 357 -35.63 9.35 -9.89
CA ALA A 357 -36.11 9.68 -8.54
C ALA A 357 -35.78 8.55 -7.56
N SER A 358 -36.06 7.30 -7.94
CA SER A 358 -35.71 6.13 -7.15
C SER A 358 -34.18 5.95 -7.02
N LEU A 359 -33.41 6.29 -8.06
CA LEU A 359 -31.94 6.30 -8.01
C LEU A 359 -31.42 7.32 -6.99
N LEU A 360 -31.93 8.57 -7.02
CA LEU A 360 -31.60 9.58 -6.02
C LEU A 360 -31.92 9.09 -4.59
N LYS A 361 -33.11 8.51 -4.42
CA LYS A 361 -33.53 7.94 -3.13
C LYS A 361 -32.62 6.81 -2.67
N ALA A 362 -32.13 5.98 -3.60
CA ALA A 362 -31.19 4.90 -3.31
C ALA A 362 -29.86 5.48 -2.79
N TYR A 363 -29.31 6.53 -3.43
CA TYR A 363 -28.12 7.23 -2.92
C TYR A 363 -28.35 7.81 -1.52
N GLN A 364 -29.44 8.55 -1.33
CA GLN A 364 -29.77 9.16 -0.02
C GLN A 364 -29.83 8.10 1.09
N THR A 365 -30.62 7.04 0.87
CA THR A 365 -30.79 5.96 1.85
C THR A 365 -29.47 5.21 2.12
N THR A 366 -28.71 4.94 1.07
CA THR A 366 -27.43 4.24 1.18
C THR A 366 -26.44 5.08 2.00
N ILE A 367 -26.29 6.38 1.69
CA ILE A 367 -25.40 7.27 2.43
C ILE A 367 -25.83 7.36 3.90
N GLN A 368 -27.14 7.54 4.20
CA GLN A 368 -27.65 7.57 5.56
C GLN A 368 -27.30 6.30 6.34
N ASN A 369 -27.56 5.13 5.75
CA ASN A 369 -27.29 3.84 6.38
C ASN A 369 -25.79 3.64 6.64
N ILE A 370 -24.94 3.98 5.65
CA ILE A 370 -23.50 3.83 5.78
C ILE A 370 -22.94 4.80 6.84
N LEU A 371 -23.42 6.04 6.90
CA LEU A 371 -22.96 7.02 7.89
C LEU A 371 -23.34 6.59 9.31
N ASN A 372 -24.54 6.03 9.52
CA ASN A 372 -24.94 5.47 10.81
C ASN A 372 -24.02 4.30 11.19
N LYS A 373 -23.82 3.33 10.29
CA LYS A 373 -22.87 2.22 10.51
C LYS A 373 -21.45 2.71 10.77
N TRP A 374 -21.02 3.77 10.09
CA TRP A 374 -19.70 4.34 10.30
C TRP A 374 -19.55 4.96 11.69
N MET A 375 -20.56 5.63 12.20
CA MET A 375 -20.57 6.13 13.59
C MET A 375 -20.43 5.00 14.60
N ASP A 376 -21.06 3.86 14.33
CA ASP A 376 -21.06 2.68 15.20
C ASP A 376 -19.87 1.72 14.99
N ASP A 377 -18.92 2.06 14.12
CA ASP A 377 -17.73 1.25 13.78
C ASP A 377 -18.04 -0.16 13.19
N ILE A 378 -19.19 -0.31 12.51
CA ILE A 378 -19.65 -1.58 11.90
C ILE A 378 -19.72 -1.53 10.36
N ILE A 379 -19.02 -0.58 9.76
CA ILE A 379 -18.95 -0.40 8.29
C ILE A 379 -18.11 -1.48 7.63
N SER A 380 -18.56 -1.96 6.48
CA SER A 380 -17.81 -2.91 5.63
C SER A 380 -16.78 -2.23 4.73
N ASP A 381 -15.89 -3.02 4.12
CA ASP A 381 -14.90 -2.52 3.14
C ASP A 381 -15.57 -1.83 1.93
N ASP A 382 -16.65 -2.41 1.41
CA ASP A 382 -17.38 -1.86 0.28
C ASP A 382 -18.06 -0.53 0.63
N GLU A 383 -18.63 -0.45 1.82
CA GLU A 383 -19.25 0.78 2.34
C GLU A 383 -18.21 1.88 2.60
N ALA A 384 -17.04 1.52 3.11
CA ALA A 384 -15.93 2.47 3.30
C ALA A 384 -15.39 2.98 1.96
N GLU A 385 -15.25 2.10 0.95
CA GLU A 385 -14.86 2.49 -0.40
C GLU A 385 -15.91 3.40 -1.03
N PHE A 386 -17.19 3.12 -0.85
CA PHE A 386 -18.29 3.97 -1.30
C PHE A 386 -18.21 5.38 -0.70
N LEU A 387 -18.04 5.53 0.61
CA LEU A 387 -17.85 6.85 1.24
C LEU A 387 -16.61 7.56 0.71
N GLY A 388 -15.51 6.82 0.51
CA GLY A 388 -14.29 7.35 -0.07
C GLY A 388 -14.51 7.92 -1.47
N GLN A 389 -15.29 7.25 -2.31
CA GLN A 389 -15.64 7.72 -3.65
C GLN A 389 -16.60 8.91 -3.62
N MET A 390 -17.56 8.96 -2.70
CA MET A 390 -18.42 10.13 -2.50
C MET A 390 -17.62 11.38 -2.11
N LEU A 391 -16.56 11.22 -1.31
CA LEU A 391 -15.63 12.30 -0.99
C LEU A 391 -14.79 12.73 -2.20
N GLN A 392 -14.26 11.79 -2.98
CA GLN A 392 -13.49 12.08 -4.19
C GLN A 392 -14.31 12.85 -5.24
N GLY A 393 -15.59 12.50 -5.38
CA GLY A 393 -16.54 13.18 -6.26
C GLY A 393 -17.08 14.48 -5.70
N ASN A 394 -16.62 14.95 -4.53
CA ASN A 394 -17.13 16.13 -3.82
C ASN A 394 -18.65 16.07 -3.53
N VAL A 395 -19.22 14.87 -3.50
CA VAL A 395 -20.61 14.66 -3.08
C VAL A 395 -20.76 14.81 -1.57
N LEU A 396 -19.73 14.41 -0.82
CA LEU A 396 -19.57 14.73 0.60
C LEU A 396 -18.49 15.78 0.78
N ASN A 397 -18.73 16.76 1.63
CA ASN A 397 -17.83 17.89 1.82
C ASN A 397 -16.61 17.51 2.68
N HIS A 398 -15.44 18.01 2.31
CA HIS A 398 -14.21 17.84 3.09
C HIS A 398 -14.09 18.77 4.28
N ASN A 399 -15.01 19.72 4.44
CA ASN A 399 -15.02 20.71 5.50
C ASN A 399 -16.38 20.77 6.17
N ILE A 400 -16.37 21.03 7.48
CA ILE A 400 -17.52 21.51 8.23
C ILE A 400 -17.36 23.02 8.31
N LYS A 401 -18.19 23.78 7.59
CA LYS A 401 -18.27 25.22 7.81
C LYS A 401 -19.04 25.47 9.09
N PRO A 402 -18.55 26.39 9.97
CA PRO A 402 -19.29 26.76 11.17
C PRO A 402 -20.64 27.38 10.84
#